data_fd66f03fa7c36e4dce06a6f9ff4a24ae
#
_entry.id   fd66f03fa7c36e4dce06a6f9ff4a24ae
#
_cell.length_a   1.000
_cell.length_b   1.000
_cell.length_c   1.000
_cell.angle_alpha   90.00
_cell.angle_beta   90.00
_cell.angle_gamma   90.00
#
_symmetry.space_group_name_H-M   'P 1'
#
loop_
_entity.id
_entity.type
_entity.pdbx_description
1 polymer ?
#
loop_
_entity_poly.entity_id
_entity_poly.type
_entity_poly.pdbx_seq_one_letter_code
_entity_poly.pdbx_strand_id
1 'polypeptide(L)'
;MATSKKGLISPGIFIPIFEKNGFITELDMFVFTQVCKNFKRWENENFPTFPISINLSRVHLENPDFISELERITKEYEIEPNLIEIELTESAIFDNTKILFKIMQTLKSVGFKISMDDFGSGYSSLNMLKDMPIDVLKLDRQFFITVGNAKKSQIVVSSIVQMAKQLDIKVVSEGVETVEQAEFLRLIGCDMAQGFLFARPMPIEEYEKLILDRYSVKGKEIN
;
A
#
# COMPACT_ATOMS: atom_id res chain seq x y z
N MET A 1 -6.24 10.68 11.02
CA MET A 1 -6.86 12.03 10.93
C MET A 1 -6.57 12.79 12.20
N ALA A 2 -5.98 13.99 12.12
CA ALA A 2 -5.69 14.82 13.30
C ALA A 2 -6.81 15.84 13.50
N THR A 3 -7.31 15.98 14.73
CA THR A 3 -8.25 17.06 15.10
C THR A 3 -7.61 17.94 16.15
N SER A 4 -7.82 19.26 16.06
CA SER A 4 -7.23 20.25 16.97
C SER A 4 -7.63 20.09 18.44
N LYS A 5 -8.63 19.28 18.75
CA LYS A 5 -9.14 19.09 20.13
C LYS A 5 -9.02 17.68 20.70
N LYS A 6 -8.78 16.64 19.86
CA LYS A 6 -8.80 15.21 20.29
C LYS A 6 -7.55 14.41 19.90
N GLY A 7 -6.56 15.04 19.26
CA GLY A 7 -5.36 14.35 18.77
C GLY A 7 -5.65 13.46 17.55
N LEU A 8 -4.85 12.41 17.38
CA LEU A 8 -4.98 11.45 16.29
C LEU A 8 -6.15 10.50 16.55
N ILE A 9 -7.06 10.39 15.59
CA ILE A 9 -8.15 9.41 15.61
C ILE A 9 -7.72 8.21 14.76
N SER A 10 -7.83 7.00 15.33
CA SER A 10 -7.50 5.77 14.62
C SER A 10 -8.41 5.56 13.40
N PRO A 11 -7.85 5.16 12.23
CA PRO A 11 -8.63 4.81 11.04
C PRO A 11 -9.73 3.77 11.32
N GLY A 12 -9.47 2.78 12.16
CA GLY A 12 -10.46 1.77 12.56
C GLY A 12 -11.73 2.31 13.23
N ILE A 13 -11.73 3.58 13.69
CA ILE A 13 -12.91 4.23 14.26
C ILE A 13 -13.73 4.95 13.19
N PHE A 14 -13.10 5.69 12.27
CA PHE A 14 -13.84 6.55 11.35
C PHE A 14 -14.08 5.93 9.97
N ILE A 15 -13.20 5.04 9.49
CA ILE A 15 -13.37 4.40 8.18
C ILE A 15 -14.69 3.64 8.08
N PRO A 16 -15.08 2.76 9.04
CA PRO A 16 -16.36 2.05 8.95
C PRO A 16 -17.58 2.98 8.94
N ILE A 17 -17.47 4.15 9.59
CA ILE A 17 -18.54 5.16 9.60
C ILE A 17 -18.63 5.83 8.22
N PHE A 18 -17.49 6.16 7.63
CA PHE A 18 -17.43 6.83 6.32
C PHE A 18 -17.83 5.90 5.17
N GLU A 19 -17.49 4.63 5.25
CA GLU A 19 -18.00 3.62 4.31
C GLU A 19 -19.51 3.50 4.37
N LYS A 20 -20.09 3.46 5.58
CA LYS A 20 -21.52 3.31 5.78
C LYS A 20 -22.33 4.51 5.27
N ASN A 21 -21.81 5.73 5.34
CA ASN A 21 -22.49 6.95 4.91
C ASN A 21 -22.02 7.50 3.56
N GLY A 22 -21.09 6.80 2.88
CA GLY A 22 -20.55 7.17 1.58
C GLY A 22 -19.46 8.24 1.59
N PHE A 23 -19.14 8.84 2.75
CA PHE A 23 -18.11 9.88 2.84
C PHE A 23 -16.69 9.38 2.57
N ILE A 24 -16.50 8.05 2.57
CA ILE A 24 -15.21 7.43 2.29
C ILE A 24 -14.66 7.85 0.91
N THR A 25 -15.53 8.03 -0.09
CA THR A 25 -15.13 8.44 -1.44
C THR A 25 -14.51 9.84 -1.46
N GLU A 26 -15.09 10.78 -0.70
CA GLU A 26 -14.53 12.13 -0.56
C GLU A 26 -13.18 12.09 0.18
N LEU A 27 -13.05 11.26 1.20
CA LEU A 27 -11.80 11.09 1.94
C LEU A 27 -10.70 10.52 1.03
N ASP A 28 -11.00 9.46 0.28
CA ASP A 28 -10.03 8.81 -0.60
C ASP A 28 -9.52 9.79 -1.68
N MET A 29 -10.44 10.52 -2.32
CA MET A 29 -10.08 11.55 -3.31
C MET A 29 -9.30 12.71 -2.70
N PHE A 30 -9.62 13.10 -1.46
CA PHE A 30 -8.84 14.09 -0.73
C PHE A 30 -7.42 13.60 -0.49
N VAL A 31 -7.25 12.36 0.01
CA VAL A 31 -5.92 11.75 0.25
C VAL A 31 -5.13 11.65 -1.05
N PHE A 32 -5.74 11.15 -2.13
CA PHE A 32 -5.13 11.07 -3.44
C PHE A 32 -4.62 12.43 -3.93
N THR A 33 -5.48 13.45 -3.84
CA THR A 33 -5.11 14.82 -4.21
C THR A 33 -3.96 15.37 -3.35
N GLN A 34 -3.94 15.09 -2.03
CA GLN A 34 -2.85 15.54 -1.16
C GLN A 34 -1.52 14.85 -1.52
N VAL A 35 -1.55 13.57 -1.88
CA VAL A 35 -0.35 12.85 -2.35
C VAL A 35 0.19 13.49 -3.63
N CYS A 36 -0.68 13.77 -4.61
CA CYS A 36 -0.26 14.46 -5.85
C CYS A 36 0.33 15.84 -5.58
N LYS A 37 -0.28 16.63 -4.69
CA LYS A 37 0.26 17.94 -4.27
C LYS A 37 1.65 17.82 -3.63
N ASN A 38 1.85 16.81 -2.78
CA ASN A 38 3.15 16.59 -2.15
C ASN A 38 4.21 16.18 -3.18
N PHE A 39 3.88 15.28 -4.13
CA PHE A 39 4.80 14.93 -5.21
C PHE A 39 5.22 16.16 -6.00
N LYS A 40 4.27 17.02 -6.41
CA LYS A 40 4.61 18.25 -7.15
C LYS A 40 5.48 19.21 -6.34
N ARG A 41 5.23 19.35 -5.05
CA ARG A 41 6.07 20.14 -4.14
C ARG A 41 7.47 19.55 -4.05
N TRP A 42 7.60 18.24 -3.83
CA TRP A 42 8.88 17.54 -3.73
C TRP A 42 9.70 17.62 -5.02
N GLU A 43 9.04 17.51 -6.19
CA GLU A 43 9.70 17.74 -7.47
C GLU A 43 10.31 19.14 -7.54
N ASN A 44 9.54 20.19 -7.21
CA ASN A 44 9.99 21.58 -7.22
C ASN A 44 11.13 21.85 -6.22
N GLU A 45 11.17 21.12 -5.12
CA GLU A 45 12.18 21.23 -4.06
C GLU A 45 13.38 20.30 -4.30
N ASN A 46 13.40 19.50 -5.37
CA ASN A 46 14.38 18.44 -5.62
C ASN A 46 14.47 17.44 -4.45
N PHE A 47 13.36 17.17 -3.79
CA PHE A 47 13.27 16.21 -2.72
C PHE A 47 13.19 14.78 -3.30
N PRO A 48 13.87 13.78 -2.66
CA PRO A 48 13.80 12.39 -3.12
C PRO A 48 12.37 11.87 -3.10
N THR A 49 11.87 11.39 -4.23
CA THR A 49 10.52 10.81 -4.35
C THR A 49 10.57 9.30 -4.43
N PHE A 50 9.60 8.64 -3.79
CA PHE A 50 9.40 7.20 -3.80
C PHE A 50 7.93 6.91 -4.09
N PRO A 51 7.59 5.75 -4.67
CA PRO A 51 6.21 5.36 -4.82
C PRO A 51 5.46 5.41 -3.48
N ILE A 52 4.22 5.90 -3.52
CA ILE A 52 3.33 5.97 -2.35
C ILE A 52 2.10 5.13 -2.62
N SER A 53 1.78 4.29 -1.66
CA SER A 53 0.56 3.48 -1.67
C SER A 53 -0.62 4.28 -1.10
N ILE A 54 -1.77 4.16 -1.75
CA ILE A 54 -3.01 4.83 -1.36
C ILE A 54 -4.12 3.79 -1.31
N ASN A 55 -4.73 3.64 -0.13
CA ASN A 55 -5.91 2.81 0.02
C ASN A 55 -7.09 3.41 -0.73
N LEU A 56 -7.81 2.56 -1.46
CA LEU A 56 -9.06 2.90 -2.12
C LEU A 56 -10.18 1.99 -1.66
N SER A 57 -11.27 2.61 -1.20
CA SER A 57 -12.48 1.87 -0.84
C SER A 57 -13.15 1.25 -2.08
N ARG A 58 -13.68 0.03 -1.92
CA ARG A 58 -14.46 -0.65 -2.94
C ARG A 58 -15.67 0.14 -3.44
N VAL A 59 -16.14 1.12 -2.67
CA VAL A 59 -17.26 1.99 -3.07
C VAL A 59 -16.98 2.74 -4.38
N HIS A 60 -15.73 3.05 -4.67
CA HIS A 60 -15.32 3.67 -5.94
C HIS A 60 -15.58 2.78 -7.16
N LEU A 61 -15.64 1.46 -6.97
CA LEU A 61 -15.85 0.50 -8.06
C LEU A 61 -17.25 0.63 -8.70
N GLU A 62 -18.18 1.30 -8.02
CA GLU A 62 -19.52 1.58 -8.50
C GLU A 62 -19.61 2.88 -9.33
N ASN A 63 -18.57 3.73 -9.27
CA ASN A 63 -18.51 4.98 -10.02
C ASN A 63 -17.74 4.81 -11.35
N PRO A 64 -18.39 4.89 -12.52
CA PRO A 64 -17.71 4.71 -13.81
C PRO A 64 -16.69 5.82 -14.13
N ASP A 65 -16.82 7.01 -13.55
CA ASP A 65 -15.95 8.17 -13.81
C ASP A 65 -14.73 8.21 -12.90
N PHE A 66 -14.64 7.30 -11.92
CA PHE A 66 -13.61 7.29 -10.89
C PHE A 66 -12.17 7.29 -11.48
N ILE A 67 -11.89 6.38 -12.43
CA ILE A 67 -10.55 6.28 -13.03
C ILE A 67 -10.20 7.54 -13.81
N SER A 68 -11.18 8.10 -14.54
CA SER A 68 -11.00 9.35 -15.30
C SER A 68 -10.68 10.53 -14.36
N GLU A 69 -11.22 10.52 -13.15
CA GLU A 69 -10.92 11.55 -12.15
C GLU A 69 -9.50 11.40 -11.58
N LEU A 70 -9.05 10.18 -11.28
CA LEU A 70 -7.66 9.93 -10.87
C LEU A 70 -6.68 10.38 -11.96
N GLU A 71 -6.97 10.03 -13.22
CA GLU A 71 -6.16 10.44 -14.37
C GLU A 71 -6.15 11.96 -14.55
N ARG A 72 -7.28 12.64 -14.36
CA ARG A 72 -7.37 14.10 -14.41
C ARG A 72 -6.49 14.75 -13.35
N ILE A 73 -6.54 14.26 -12.11
CA ILE A 73 -5.74 14.79 -11.00
C ILE A 73 -4.24 14.57 -11.25
N THR A 74 -3.82 13.37 -11.68
CA THR A 74 -2.40 13.12 -11.97
C THR A 74 -1.88 14.02 -13.08
N LYS A 75 -2.68 14.26 -14.12
CA LYS A 75 -2.35 15.21 -15.21
C LYS A 75 -2.29 16.66 -14.73
N GLU A 76 -3.24 17.09 -13.88
CA GLU A 76 -3.27 18.44 -13.31
C GLU A 76 -2.01 18.76 -12.50
N TYR A 77 -1.49 17.78 -11.75
CA TYR A 77 -0.27 17.92 -10.95
C TYR A 77 1.00 17.47 -11.69
N GLU A 78 0.89 17.00 -12.93
CA GLU A 78 1.99 16.49 -13.75
C GLU A 78 2.75 15.32 -13.08
N ILE A 79 2.01 14.40 -12.42
CA ILE A 79 2.59 13.26 -11.71
C ILE A 79 2.59 12.03 -12.59
N GLU A 80 3.73 11.34 -12.62
CA GLU A 80 3.84 10.02 -13.26
C GLU A 80 2.99 8.99 -12.48
N PRO A 81 1.97 8.36 -13.11
CA PRO A 81 1.06 7.44 -12.39
C PRO A 81 1.78 6.27 -11.71
N ASN A 82 2.94 5.84 -12.21
CA ASN A 82 3.73 4.73 -11.63
C ASN A 82 4.33 5.05 -10.24
N LEU A 83 4.31 6.32 -9.82
CA LEU A 83 4.65 6.75 -8.45
C LEU A 83 3.51 6.51 -7.47
N ILE A 84 2.32 6.17 -7.95
CA ILE A 84 1.16 5.90 -7.11
C ILE A 84 0.80 4.42 -7.20
N GLU A 85 0.73 3.78 -6.05
CA GLU A 85 0.28 2.41 -5.88
C GLU A 85 -1.13 2.42 -5.28
N ILE A 86 -2.08 1.83 -5.97
CA ILE A 86 -3.47 1.73 -5.54
C ILE A 86 -3.63 0.45 -4.73
N GLU A 87 -3.97 0.58 -3.44
CA GLU A 87 -4.20 -0.54 -2.54
C GLU A 87 -5.68 -0.95 -2.53
N LEU A 88 -5.92 -2.22 -2.83
CA LEU A 88 -7.24 -2.83 -2.78
C LEU A 88 -7.20 -4.00 -1.81
N THR A 89 -8.13 -4.03 -0.86
CA THR A 89 -8.18 -5.13 0.11
C THR A 89 -8.57 -6.45 -0.55
N GLU A 90 -8.09 -7.55 0.00
CA GLU A 90 -8.45 -8.91 -0.45
C GLU A 90 -9.98 -9.08 -0.55
N SER A 91 -10.72 -8.65 0.46
CA SER A 91 -12.20 -8.76 0.49
C SER A 91 -12.88 -7.97 -0.63
N ALA A 92 -12.38 -6.78 -0.99
CA ALA A 92 -12.91 -5.99 -2.09
C ALA A 92 -12.78 -6.73 -3.43
N ILE A 93 -11.70 -7.51 -3.58
CA ILE A 93 -11.41 -8.28 -4.79
C ILE A 93 -12.38 -9.47 -4.94
N PHE A 94 -12.80 -10.10 -3.85
CA PHE A 94 -13.68 -11.28 -3.89
C PHE A 94 -15.13 -10.97 -4.25
N ASP A 95 -15.65 -9.84 -3.82
CA ASP A 95 -17.09 -9.52 -3.92
C ASP A 95 -17.57 -9.33 -5.37
N ASN A 96 -16.69 -8.93 -6.32
CA ASN A 96 -17.09 -8.64 -7.70
C ASN A 96 -15.94 -8.83 -8.73
N THR A 97 -15.35 -10.02 -8.75
CA THR A 97 -14.11 -10.37 -9.45
C THR A 97 -14.01 -9.88 -10.90
N LYS A 98 -15.08 -10.01 -11.71
CA LYS A 98 -15.04 -9.63 -13.15
C LYS A 98 -14.98 -8.12 -13.36
N ILE A 99 -15.75 -7.36 -12.59
CA ILE A 99 -15.79 -5.90 -12.69
C ILE A 99 -14.46 -5.35 -12.19
N LEU A 100 -14.01 -5.83 -11.05
CA LEU A 100 -12.76 -5.40 -10.46
C LEU A 100 -11.55 -5.71 -11.37
N PHE A 101 -11.50 -6.89 -11.96
CA PHE A 101 -10.45 -7.24 -12.92
C PHE A 101 -10.34 -6.21 -14.05
N LYS A 102 -11.48 -5.81 -14.62
CA LYS A 102 -11.52 -4.80 -15.69
C LYS A 102 -11.04 -3.42 -15.18
N ILE A 103 -11.45 -3.04 -13.98
CA ILE A 103 -11.02 -1.78 -13.34
C ILE A 103 -9.50 -1.79 -13.11
N MET A 104 -8.96 -2.88 -12.56
CA MET A 104 -7.52 -3.04 -12.35
C MET A 104 -6.75 -2.97 -13.68
N GLN A 105 -7.23 -3.61 -14.74
CA GLN A 105 -6.62 -3.50 -16.07
C GLN A 105 -6.64 -2.06 -16.57
N THR A 106 -7.73 -1.32 -16.36
CA THR A 106 -7.82 0.08 -16.77
C THR A 106 -6.86 0.96 -15.96
N LEU A 107 -6.79 0.79 -14.63
CA LEU A 107 -5.82 1.49 -13.78
C LEU A 107 -4.38 1.23 -14.24
N LYS A 108 -4.04 -0.01 -14.55
CA LYS A 108 -2.72 -0.36 -15.11
C LYS A 108 -2.47 0.26 -16.47
N SER A 109 -3.48 0.37 -17.34
CA SER A 109 -3.34 1.01 -18.66
C SER A 109 -3.07 2.52 -18.56
N VAL A 110 -3.55 3.17 -17.50
CA VAL A 110 -3.20 4.56 -17.14
C VAL A 110 -1.76 4.66 -16.60
N GLY A 111 -1.23 3.58 -16.04
CA GLY A 111 0.14 3.51 -15.52
C GLY A 111 0.26 3.36 -14.00
N PHE A 112 -0.85 3.30 -13.27
CA PHE A 112 -0.83 3.06 -11.83
C PHE A 112 -0.29 1.67 -11.49
N LYS A 113 0.36 1.56 -10.34
CA LYS A 113 0.66 0.27 -9.71
C LYS A 113 -0.54 -0.18 -8.88
N ILE A 114 -0.69 -1.49 -8.74
CA ILE A 114 -1.79 -2.06 -7.97
C ILE A 114 -1.23 -3.03 -6.94
N SER A 115 -1.63 -2.88 -5.69
CA SER A 115 -1.36 -3.84 -4.64
C SER A 115 -2.64 -4.50 -4.12
N MET A 116 -2.49 -5.76 -3.75
CA MET A 116 -3.49 -6.49 -2.96
C MET A 116 -3.10 -6.40 -1.50
N ASP A 117 -3.97 -5.77 -0.70
CA ASP A 117 -3.77 -5.56 0.73
C ASP A 117 -4.45 -6.63 1.59
N ASP A 118 -3.98 -6.80 2.83
CA ASP A 118 -4.50 -7.74 3.82
C ASP A 118 -4.49 -9.22 3.36
N PHE A 119 -3.59 -9.62 2.45
CA PHE A 119 -3.53 -10.99 1.96
C PHE A 119 -3.31 -11.99 3.09
N GLY A 120 -4.21 -12.97 3.17
CA GLY A 120 -4.20 -14.01 4.20
C GLY A 120 -5.06 -13.71 5.42
N SER A 121 -5.74 -12.56 5.48
CA SER A 121 -6.72 -12.26 6.52
C SER A 121 -8.07 -12.94 6.32
N GLY A 122 -8.34 -13.44 5.08
CA GLY A 122 -9.59 -14.04 4.67
C GLY A 122 -9.44 -15.41 4.01
N TYR A 123 -10.42 -15.77 3.16
CA TYR A 123 -10.42 -17.01 2.37
C TYR A 123 -9.66 -16.81 1.04
N SER A 124 -8.37 -16.52 1.10
CA SER A 124 -7.55 -16.29 -0.09
C SER A 124 -7.60 -17.47 -1.04
N SER A 125 -8.12 -17.26 -2.25
CA SER A 125 -7.98 -18.22 -3.31
C SER A 125 -6.68 -17.98 -4.08
N LEU A 126 -5.66 -18.80 -3.86
CA LEU A 126 -4.43 -18.80 -4.65
C LEU A 126 -4.70 -18.90 -6.16
N ASN A 127 -5.84 -19.47 -6.52
CA ASN A 127 -6.25 -19.59 -7.92
C ASN A 127 -6.57 -18.22 -8.56
N MET A 128 -7.00 -17.25 -7.76
CA MET A 128 -7.27 -15.89 -8.26
C MET A 128 -5.97 -15.09 -8.44
N LEU A 129 -5.00 -15.29 -7.56
CA LEU A 129 -3.76 -14.53 -7.58
C LEU A 129 -3.03 -14.63 -8.93
N LYS A 130 -3.04 -15.82 -9.56
CA LYS A 130 -2.39 -16.04 -10.87
C LYS A 130 -3.00 -15.23 -12.02
N ASP A 131 -4.29 -14.87 -11.91
CA ASP A 131 -5.04 -14.19 -12.97
C ASP A 131 -5.18 -12.68 -12.70
N MET A 132 -4.92 -12.24 -11.45
CA MET A 132 -5.07 -10.83 -11.07
C MET A 132 -3.91 -9.97 -11.57
N PRO A 133 -4.19 -8.80 -12.18
CA PRO A 133 -3.16 -7.90 -12.70
C PRO A 133 -2.58 -7.02 -11.59
N ILE A 134 -2.06 -7.63 -10.51
CA ILE A 134 -1.41 -6.93 -9.40
C ILE A 134 0.10 -6.84 -9.59
N ASP A 135 0.71 -5.80 -9.05
CA ASP A 135 2.16 -5.59 -9.05
C ASP A 135 2.78 -5.96 -7.69
N VAL A 136 1.98 -5.84 -6.62
CA VAL A 136 2.45 -6.01 -5.24
C VAL A 136 1.44 -6.82 -4.43
N LEU A 137 1.95 -7.72 -3.60
CA LEU A 137 1.19 -8.51 -2.63
C LEU A 137 1.62 -8.09 -1.22
N LYS A 138 0.69 -7.56 -0.40
CA LYS A 138 0.95 -7.14 0.96
C LYS A 138 0.50 -8.22 1.93
N LEU A 139 1.47 -8.82 2.62
CA LEU A 139 1.22 -9.87 3.61
C LEU A 139 0.84 -9.24 4.94
N ASP A 140 -0.37 -9.56 5.41
CA ASP A 140 -0.88 -9.09 6.69
C ASP A 140 -0.01 -9.58 7.85
N ARG A 141 0.10 -8.75 8.90
CA ARG A 141 0.84 -9.04 10.14
C ARG A 141 0.41 -10.36 10.82
N GLN A 142 -0.81 -10.85 10.57
CA GLN A 142 -1.31 -12.09 11.19
C GLN A 142 -0.42 -13.29 10.86
N PHE A 143 0.30 -13.28 9.75
CA PHE A 143 1.30 -14.32 9.44
C PHE A 143 2.43 -14.41 10.47
N PHE A 144 2.69 -13.32 11.23
CA PHE A 144 3.70 -13.26 12.28
C PHE A 144 3.13 -13.42 13.70
N ILE A 145 1.80 -13.31 13.85
CA ILE A 145 1.13 -13.52 15.13
C ILE A 145 0.98 -15.03 15.34
N THR A 146 1.97 -15.63 15.96
CA THR A 146 1.98 -17.08 16.21
C THR A 146 1.22 -17.45 17.47
N VAL A 147 0.05 -18.04 17.29
CA VAL A 147 -0.53 -18.90 18.35
C VAL A 147 0.03 -20.31 18.12
N GLY A 148 1.17 -20.62 18.74
CA GLY A 148 1.65 -21.98 18.96
C GLY A 148 2.76 -22.54 18.05
N ASN A 149 3.09 -22.02 16.86
CA ASN A 149 4.18 -22.58 16.05
C ASN A 149 4.83 -21.61 15.04
N ALA A 150 5.83 -20.85 15.50
CA ALA A 150 6.60 -19.91 14.67
C ALA A 150 7.15 -20.56 13.39
N LYS A 151 7.59 -21.83 13.46
CA LYS A 151 8.17 -22.55 12.31
C LYS A 151 7.16 -22.78 11.19
N LYS A 152 5.90 -23.07 11.52
CA LYS A 152 4.85 -23.23 10.50
C LYS A 152 4.53 -21.92 9.79
N SER A 153 4.43 -20.81 10.55
CA SER A 153 4.24 -19.48 9.97
C SER A 153 5.38 -19.10 9.04
N GLN A 154 6.63 -19.34 9.43
CA GLN A 154 7.79 -19.10 8.59
C GLN A 154 7.74 -19.90 7.29
N ILE A 155 7.34 -21.19 7.32
CA ILE A 155 7.18 -22.02 6.13
C ILE A 155 6.12 -21.43 5.20
N VAL A 156 4.97 -21.01 5.73
CA VAL A 156 3.88 -20.43 4.93
C VAL A 156 4.33 -19.13 4.28
N VAL A 157 4.90 -18.20 5.05
CA VAL A 157 5.40 -16.91 4.53
C VAL A 157 6.46 -17.14 3.44
N SER A 158 7.42 -18.04 3.68
CA SER A 158 8.45 -18.38 2.71
C SER A 158 7.85 -18.92 1.41
N SER A 159 6.85 -19.81 1.51
CA SER A 159 6.17 -20.39 0.34
C SER A 159 5.41 -19.32 -0.46
N ILE A 160 4.74 -18.37 0.22
CA ILE A 160 4.03 -17.28 -0.45
C ILE A 160 5.01 -16.35 -1.17
N VAL A 161 6.12 -15.96 -0.52
CA VAL A 161 7.16 -15.12 -1.15
C VAL A 161 7.73 -15.81 -2.40
N GLN A 162 8.03 -17.11 -2.33
CA GLN A 162 8.56 -17.84 -3.49
C GLN A 162 7.53 -17.95 -4.62
N MET A 163 6.27 -18.19 -4.30
CA MET A 163 5.18 -18.23 -5.27
C MET A 163 4.99 -16.87 -5.95
N ALA A 164 4.92 -15.78 -5.20
CA ALA A 164 4.75 -14.43 -5.73
C ALA A 164 5.89 -14.06 -6.69
N LYS A 165 7.13 -14.41 -6.35
CA LYS A 165 8.30 -14.23 -7.23
C LYS A 165 8.17 -14.97 -8.56
N GLN A 166 7.65 -16.18 -8.55
CA GLN A 166 7.42 -16.96 -9.78
C GLN A 166 6.32 -16.35 -10.66
N LEU A 167 5.43 -15.56 -10.06
CA LEU A 167 4.36 -14.82 -10.74
C LEU A 167 4.78 -13.39 -11.13
N ASP A 168 6.03 -13.00 -10.88
CA ASP A 168 6.55 -11.63 -11.08
C ASP A 168 5.79 -10.57 -10.25
N ILE A 169 5.33 -10.96 -9.07
CA ILE A 169 4.63 -10.11 -8.10
C ILE A 169 5.60 -9.79 -6.95
N LYS A 170 5.79 -8.51 -6.63
CA LYS A 170 6.57 -8.09 -5.47
C LYS A 170 5.81 -8.36 -4.18
N VAL A 171 6.55 -8.60 -3.10
CA VAL A 171 5.96 -8.87 -1.78
C VAL A 171 6.39 -7.80 -0.79
N VAL A 172 5.40 -7.20 -0.13
CA VAL A 172 5.58 -6.36 1.06
C VAL A 172 5.07 -7.12 2.27
N SER A 173 5.88 -7.29 3.28
CA SER A 173 5.42 -7.84 4.56
C SER A 173 5.10 -6.71 5.53
N GLU A 174 3.88 -6.70 6.06
CA GLU A 174 3.38 -5.68 6.95
C GLU A 174 3.51 -6.06 8.43
N GLY A 175 3.42 -5.03 9.30
CA GLY A 175 3.44 -5.21 10.75
C GLY A 175 4.75 -5.77 11.30
N VAL A 176 5.88 -5.49 10.66
CA VAL A 176 7.21 -5.90 11.13
C VAL A 176 7.60 -5.05 12.34
N GLU A 177 7.76 -5.69 13.50
CA GLU A 177 8.03 -5.02 14.78
C GLU A 177 9.40 -5.36 15.38
N THR A 178 10.02 -6.49 14.96
CA THR A 178 11.30 -6.95 15.52
C THR A 178 12.38 -7.15 14.45
N VAL A 179 13.63 -7.08 14.88
CA VAL A 179 14.80 -7.30 14.03
C VAL A 179 14.80 -8.73 13.48
N GLU A 180 14.42 -9.72 14.30
CA GLU A 180 14.37 -11.13 13.91
C GLU A 180 13.37 -11.36 12.78
N GLN A 181 12.22 -10.67 12.79
CA GLN A 181 11.26 -10.71 11.69
C GLN A 181 11.87 -10.13 10.41
N ALA A 182 12.53 -8.98 10.51
CA ALA A 182 13.16 -8.33 9.35
C ALA A 182 14.29 -9.19 8.76
N GLU A 183 15.11 -9.81 9.61
CA GLU A 183 16.18 -10.72 9.17
C GLU A 183 15.61 -11.97 8.48
N PHE A 184 14.56 -12.57 9.04
CA PHE A 184 13.87 -13.69 8.41
C PHE A 184 13.35 -13.30 7.01
N LEU A 185 12.64 -12.17 6.90
CA LEU A 185 12.12 -11.69 5.62
C LEU A 185 13.24 -11.46 4.59
N ARG A 186 14.36 -10.87 5.01
CA ARG A 186 15.54 -10.69 4.17
C ARG A 186 16.11 -12.03 3.70
N LEU A 187 16.20 -13.03 4.58
CA LEU A 187 16.74 -14.37 4.24
C LEU A 187 15.89 -15.11 3.21
N ILE A 188 14.56 -15.01 3.29
CA ILE A 188 13.66 -15.63 2.31
C ILE A 188 13.52 -14.79 1.04
N GLY A 189 14.14 -13.60 1.01
CA GLY A 189 14.16 -12.68 -0.11
C GLY A 189 12.82 -11.97 -0.34
N CYS A 190 12.09 -11.61 0.71
CA CYS A 190 10.97 -10.68 0.61
C CYS A 190 11.45 -9.32 0.07
N ASP A 191 10.70 -8.72 -0.84
CA ASP A 191 11.15 -7.50 -1.54
C ASP A 191 11.16 -6.29 -0.62
N MET A 192 10.14 -6.14 0.22
CA MET A 192 9.98 -5.00 1.14
C MET A 192 9.38 -5.45 2.47
N ALA A 193 9.62 -4.66 3.52
CA ALA A 193 9.06 -4.83 4.84
C ALA A 193 8.57 -3.48 5.39
N GLN A 194 7.39 -3.47 5.97
CA GLN A 194 6.74 -2.30 6.57
C GLN A 194 6.33 -2.60 8.00
N GLY A 195 6.54 -1.64 8.91
CA GLY A 195 6.09 -1.79 10.30
C GLY A 195 6.81 -0.88 11.27
N PHE A 196 6.45 -1.00 12.55
CA PHE A 196 6.93 -0.13 13.62
C PHE A 196 8.42 -0.27 13.92
N LEU A 197 9.04 -1.34 13.44
CA LEU A 197 10.50 -1.48 13.49
C LEU A 197 11.19 -0.35 12.71
N PHE A 198 10.62 0.09 11.60
CA PHE A 198 11.21 1.10 10.72
C PHE A 198 10.76 2.51 11.04
N ALA A 199 9.45 2.71 11.16
CA ALA A 199 8.84 3.97 11.52
C ALA A 199 7.37 3.76 11.94
N ARG A 200 6.86 4.67 12.79
CA ARG A 200 5.43 4.77 13.10
C ARG A 200 4.75 5.77 12.15
N PRO A 201 3.43 5.69 11.95
CA PRO A 201 2.70 6.74 11.22
C PRO A 201 3.00 8.12 11.80
N MET A 202 3.34 9.06 10.94
CA MET A 202 3.80 10.39 11.33
C MET A 202 3.27 11.47 10.39
N PRO A 203 3.24 12.75 10.81
CA PRO A 203 2.96 13.88 9.92
C PRO A 203 3.98 13.97 8.78
N ILE A 204 3.59 14.64 7.68
CA ILE A 204 4.41 14.73 6.47
C ILE A 204 5.77 15.40 6.73
N GLU A 205 5.80 16.39 7.60
CA GLU A 205 7.03 17.11 7.94
C GLU A 205 8.04 16.21 8.67
N GLU A 206 7.57 15.29 9.49
CA GLU A 206 8.42 14.31 10.17
C GLU A 206 8.92 13.24 9.19
N TYR A 207 8.07 12.81 8.24
CA TYR A 207 8.46 11.91 7.17
C TYR A 207 9.57 12.51 6.29
N GLU A 208 9.41 13.76 5.88
CA GLU A 208 10.42 14.46 5.06
C GLU A 208 11.76 14.55 5.77
N LYS A 209 11.75 14.90 7.05
CA LYS A 209 12.97 14.91 7.87
C LYS A 209 13.62 13.53 7.94
N LEU A 210 12.82 12.47 8.18
CA LEU A 210 13.31 11.10 8.24
C LEU A 210 14.00 10.67 6.93
N ILE A 211 13.40 11.04 5.78
CA ILE A 211 13.99 10.72 4.47
C ILE A 211 15.31 11.45 4.27
N LEU A 212 15.37 12.77 4.54
CA LEU A 212 16.59 13.54 4.38
C LEU A 212 17.72 13.04 5.28
N ASP A 213 17.42 12.69 6.53
CA ASP A 213 18.39 12.13 7.47
C ASP A 213 18.99 10.82 6.93
N ARG A 214 18.16 9.93 6.38
CA ARG A 214 18.61 8.66 5.79
C ARG A 214 19.38 8.84 4.48
N TYR A 215 19.02 9.81 3.65
CA TYR A 215 19.73 10.12 2.42
C TYR A 215 21.11 10.73 2.68
N SER A 216 21.22 11.60 3.68
CA SER A 216 22.50 12.22 4.06
C SER A 216 23.52 11.20 4.63
N VAL A 217 23.04 10.14 5.26
CA VAL A 217 23.89 9.03 5.75
C VAL A 217 24.41 8.19 4.59
N LYS A 218 23.56 7.82 3.59
CA LYS A 218 23.99 7.05 2.41
C LYS A 218 25.01 7.81 1.53
N GLY A 219 24.90 9.14 1.45
CA GLY A 219 25.85 9.97 0.71
C GLY A 219 27.26 10.04 1.35
N LYS A 220 27.41 9.61 2.60
CA LYS A 220 28.71 9.54 3.29
C LYS A 220 29.42 8.18 3.16
N GLU A 221 28.72 7.14 2.74
CA GLU A 221 29.30 5.80 2.52
C GLU A 221 29.82 5.59 1.10
N ILE A 222 29.68 6.57 0.19
CA ILE A 222 30.08 6.48 -1.23
C ILE A 222 31.35 7.35 -1.52
N ASN A 223 31.97 7.92 -0.50
CA ASN A 223 33.28 8.54 -0.57
C ASN A 223 34.25 7.77 0.38
#